data_32aaa41526077d3d6f1f21660f28cf3f
#
_entry.id   32aaa41526077d3d6f1f21660f28cf3f
#
_cell.length_a   1.000
_cell.length_b   1.000
_cell.length_c   1.000
_cell.angle_alpha   90.00
_cell.angle_beta   90.00
_cell.angle_gamma   90.00
#
_symmetry.space_group_name_H-M   'P 1'
#
loop_
_entity.id
_entity.type
_entity.pdbx_description
1 polymer ?
#
loop_
_entity_poly.entity_id
_entity_poly.type
_entity_poly.pdbx_seq_one_letter_code
_entity_poly.pdbx_strand_id
1 'polypeptide(L)'
;MQKLALLLTCLLMIVSAFGQEGHPLTGTWSGDWGPTPAQRNHVTLVMSWDGKVVKGTINPGPEAIQLASVVLDVTNWTVRIEADGKDQSGKPVHVSAEGKIDDLSSAHRKLSGQWMQGTTKGDFRLIRD
;
A
#
# COMPACT_ATOMS: atom_id res chain seq x y z
N MET A 1 -8.79 -33.70 30.72
CA MET A 1 -7.76 -33.76 29.70
C MET A 1 -8.24 -33.39 28.31
N GLN A 2 -9.39 -33.88 27.82
CA GLN A 2 -9.93 -33.51 26.50
C GLN A 2 -10.28 -32.04 26.36
N LYS A 3 -10.78 -31.40 27.42
CA LYS A 3 -11.15 -29.97 27.40
C LYS A 3 -9.90 -29.04 27.31
N LEU A 4 -8.78 -29.45 27.84
CA LEU A 4 -7.53 -28.67 27.78
C LEU A 4 -6.91 -28.68 26.38
N ALA A 5 -6.96 -29.81 25.69
CA ALA A 5 -6.48 -29.96 24.32
C ALA A 5 -7.29 -29.12 23.31
N LEU A 6 -8.63 -29.05 23.52
CA LEU A 6 -9.50 -28.24 22.68
C LEU A 6 -9.25 -26.73 22.85
N LEU A 7 -9.02 -26.28 24.09
CA LEU A 7 -8.67 -24.89 24.37
C LEU A 7 -7.34 -24.48 23.74
N LEU A 8 -6.33 -25.36 23.77
CA LEU A 8 -5.03 -25.10 23.18
C LEU A 8 -5.10 -25.01 21.67
N THR A 9 -5.93 -25.84 21.03
CA THR A 9 -6.13 -25.83 19.58
C THR A 9 -6.82 -24.56 19.12
N CYS A 10 -7.83 -24.08 19.86
CA CYS A 10 -8.50 -22.81 19.57
C CYS A 10 -7.55 -21.61 19.73
N LEU A 11 -6.69 -21.63 20.72
CA LEU A 11 -5.72 -20.56 20.94
C LEU A 11 -4.70 -20.45 19.80
N LEU A 12 -4.24 -21.59 19.28
CA LEU A 12 -3.34 -21.65 18.15
C LEU A 12 -3.97 -21.12 16.86
N MET A 13 -5.26 -21.37 16.64
CA MET A 13 -5.98 -20.83 15.47
C MET A 13 -6.14 -19.32 15.53
N ILE A 14 -6.37 -18.75 16.72
CA ILE A 14 -6.49 -17.30 16.90
C ILE A 14 -5.16 -16.58 16.59
N VAL A 15 -4.02 -17.16 17.00
CA VAL A 15 -2.70 -16.59 16.72
C VAL A 15 -2.39 -16.59 15.23
N SER A 16 -2.81 -17.62 14.49
CA SER A 16 -2.61 -17.69 13.04
C SER A 16 -3.44 -16.64 12.27
N ALA A 17 -4.65 -16.32 12.73
CA ALA A 17 -5.50 -15.30 12.12
C ALA A 17 -4.92 -13.89 12.27
N PHE A 18 -4.32 -13.55 13.41
CA PHE A 18 -3.70 -12.24 13.62
C PHE A 18 -2.49 -11.99 12.73
N GLY A 19 -1.73 -13.02 12.34
CA GLY A 19 -0.56 -12.89 11.48
C GLY A 19 -0.88 -12.48 10.04
N GLN A 20 -2.11 -12.73 9.54
CA GLN A 20 -2.52 -12.40 8.18
C GLN A 20 -3.11 -10.99 8.05
N GLU A 21 -3.72 -10.46 9.10
CA GLU A 21 -4.36 -9.14 9.09
C GLU A 21 -3.42 -8.01 9.51
N GLY A 22 -2.22 -8.34 9.99
CA GLY A 22 -1.32 -7.39 10.65
C GLY A 22 -0.32 -6.68 9.75
N HIS A 23 -0.31 -6.92 8.41
CA HIS A 23 0.68 -6.26 7.56
C HIS A 23 0.42 -4.75 7.48
N PRO A 24 1.44 -3.90 7.74
CA PRO A 24 1.25 -2.46 7.85
C PRO A 24 0.67 -1.78 6.60
N LEU A 25 0.90 -2.35 5.42
CA LEU A 25 0.47 -1.78 4.14
C LEU A 25 -0.89 -2.26 3.66
N THR A 26 -1.43 -3.33 4.24
CA THR A 26 -2.71 -3.88 3.80
C THR A 26 -3.84 -2.88 4.01
N GLY A 27 -4.63 -2.65 2.98
CA GLY A 27 -5.81 -1.80 3.02
C GLY A 27 -5.93 -0.90 1.81
N THR A 28 -6.89 0.02 1.90
CA THR A 28 -7.16 1.03 0.89
C THR A 28 -6.60 2.37 1.36
N TRP A 29 -5.74 2.93 0.55
CA TRP A 29 -5.08 4.20 0.81
C TRP A 29 -5.59 5.23 -0.19
N SER A 30 -6.10 6.34 0.28
CA SER A 30 -6.67 7.38 -0.56
C SER A 30 -6.07 8.74 -0.27
N GLY A 31 -5.90 9.53 -1.30
CA GLY A 31 -5.37 10.88 -1.19
C GLY A 31 -5.08 11.48 -2.56
N ASP A 32 -3.96 12.15 -2.65
CA ASP A 32 -3.58 12.85 -3.88
C ASP A 32 -2.08 12.90 -4.08
N TRP A 33 -1.69 13.15 -5.32
CA TRP A 33 -0.32 13.47 -5.71
C TRP A 33 -0.31 14.58 -6.74
N GLY A 34 0.78 15.26 -6.87
CA GLY A 34 0.92 16.27 -7.91
C GLY A 34 2.21 17.06 -7.80
N PRO A 35 2.57 17.79 -8.89
CA PRO A 35 3.80 18.57 -8.93
C PRO A 35 3.75 19.84 -8.11
N THR A 36 2.55 20.38 -7.85
CA THR A 36 2.36 21.62 -7.09
C THR A 36 1.12 21.53 -6.20
N PRO A 37 0.96 22.43 -5.21
CA PRO A 37 -0.26 22.47 -4.40
C PRO A 37 -1.54 22.75 -5.21
N ALA A 38 -1.42 23.39 -6.37
CA ALA A 38 -2.56 23.73 -7.24
C ALA A 38 -2.89 22.61 -8.24
N GLN A 39 -1.97 21.70 -8.51
CA GLN A 39 -2.12 20.61 -9.49
C GLN A 39 -2.10 19.27 -8.78
N ARG A 40 -3.26 18.86 -8.27
CA ARG A 40 -3.40 17.60 -7.54
C ARG A 40 -4.22 16.59 -8.35
N ASN A 41 -3.78 15.35 -8.32
CA ASN A 41 -4.48 14.23 -8.91
C ASN A 41 -4.93 13.30 -7.79
N HIS A 42 -6.21 12.94 -7.77
CA HIS A 42 -6.69 11.95 -6.83
C HIS A 42 -6.06 10.58 -7.11
N VAL A 43 -5.68 9.89 -6.06
CA VAL A 43 -5.12 8.54 -6.18
C VAL A 43 -5.69 7.64 -5.08
N THR A 44 -6.03 6.42 -5.50
CA THR A 44 -6.40 5.32 -4.60
C THR A 44 -5.41 4.18 -4.79
N LEU A 45 -4.83 3.71 -3.71
CA LEU A 45 -3.87 2.63 -3.72
C LEU A 45 -4.43 1.50 -2.84
N VAL A 46 -4.69 0.35 -3.46
CA VAL A 46 -5.16 -0.84 -2.74
C VAL A 46 -4.01 -1.82 -2.63
N MET A 47 -3.66 -2.20 -1.41
CA MET A 47 -2.56 -3.14 -1.16
C MET A 47 -3.00 -4.29 -0.28
N SER A 48 -2.43 -5.46 -0.53
CA SER A 48 -2.65 -6.67 0.26
C SER A 48 -1.37 -7.49 0.37
N TRP A 49 -1.23 -8.17 1.50
CA TRP A 49 -0.13 -9.08 1.77
C TRP A 49 -0.59 -10.52 1.52
N ASP A 50 0.13 -11.27 0.67
CA ASP A 50 -0.22 -12.65 0.33
C ASP A 50 0.56 -13.69 1.16
N GLY A 51 1.33 -13.25 2.15
CA GLY A 51 2.21 -14.09 2.96
C GLY A 51 3.67 -14.05 2.52
N LYS A 52 3.95 -13.47 1.35
CA LYS A 52 5.31 -13.35 0.80
C LYS A 52 5.63 -11.95 0.31
N VAL A 53 4.73 -11.35 -0.45
CA VAL A 53 4.91 -10.03 -1.04
C VAL A 53 3.64 -9.20 -0.91
N VAL A 54 3.81 -7.88 -0.97
CA VAL A 54 2.69 -6.95 -1.08
C VAL A 54 2.32 -6.83 -2.55
N LYS A 55 1.06 -7.02 -2.86
CA LYS A 55 0.46 -6.84 -4.17
C LYS A 55 -0.56 -5.72 -4.11
N GLY A 56 -0.87 -5.14 -5.23
CA GLY A 56 -1.91 -4.12 -5.25
C GLY A 56 -2.07 -3.43 -6.58
N THR A 57 -2.88 -2.38 -6.53
CA THR A 57 -3.33 -1.67 -7.70
C THR A 57 -3.45 -0.18 -7.41
N ILE A 58 -2.98 0.64 -8.34
CA ILE A 58 -3.22 2.09 -8.34
C ILE A 58 -4.49 2.34 -9.13
N ASN A 59 -5.42 3.12 -8.55
CA ASN A 59 -6.68 3.53 -9.16
C ASN A 59 -7.47 2.35 -9.74
N PRO A 60 -8.01 1.46 -8.89
CA PRO A 60 -8.79 0.32 -9.37
C PRO A 60 -9.89 0.72 -10.34
N GLY A 61 -10.03 -0.02 -11.45
CA GLY A 61 -10.98 0.26 -12.50
C GLY A 61 -10.39 0.02 -13.87
N PRO A 62 -11.01 0.58 -14.94
CA PRO A 62 -10.56 0.33 -16.32
C PRO A 62 -9.13 0.78 -16.62
N GLU A 63 -8.64 1.79 -15.92
CA GLU A 63 -7.29 2.35 -16.11
C GLU A 63 -6.35 1.98 -14.95
N ALA A 64 -6.62 0.86 -14.29
CA ALA A 64 -5.83 0.42 -13.14
C ALA A 64 -4.39 0.09 -13.53
N ILE A 65 -3.46 0.48 -12.66
CA ILE A 65 -2.04 0.16 -12.81
C ILE A 65 -1.67 -0.85 -11.72
N GLN A 66 -1.16 -2.01 -12.14
CA GLN A 66 -0.74 -3.05 -11.21
C GLN A 66 0.62 -2.70 -10.62
N LEU A 67 0.76 -2.92 -9.31
CA LEU A 67 2.04 -2.75 -8.64
C LEU A 67 3.01 -3.84 -9.09
N ALA A 68 4.21 -3.46 -9.49
CA ALA A 68 5.27 -4.38 -9.86
C ALA A 68 6.13 -4.78 -8.66
N SER A 69 6.38 -3.84 -7.75
CA SER A 69 7.22 -4.06 -6.57
C SER A 69 6.81 -3.13 -5.44
N VAL A 70 6.75 -3.67 -4.24
CA VAL A 70 6.56 -2.89 -3.01
C VAL A 70 7.57 -3.38 -1.99
N VAL A 71 8.41 -2.47 -1.51
CA VAL A 71 9.41 -2.78 -0.49
C VAL A 71 9.15 -1.91 0.74
N LEU A 72 8.92 -2.56 1.88
CA LEU A 72 8.78 -1.91 3.18
C LEU A 72 10.05 -2.11 3.98
N ASP A 73 10.70 -1.00 4.36
CA ASP A 73 11.80 -1.01 5.31
C ASP A 73 11.26 -0.69 6.70
N VAL A 74 11.17 -1.70 7.55
CA VAL A 74 10.63 -1.55 8.91
C VAL A 74 11.59 -0.84 9.87
N THR A 75 12.86 -0.69 9.51
CA THR A 75 13.82 0.04 10.32
C THR A 75 13.52 1.54 10.32
N ASN A 76 13.15 2.07 9.16
CA ASN A 76 12.87 3.49 8.96
C ASN A 76 11.40 3.77 8.66
N TRP A 77 10.57 2.75 8.52
CA TRP A 77 9.17 2.85 8.07
C TRP A 77 9.02 3.57 6.74
N THR A 78 9.93 3.25 5.82
CA THR A 78 9.88 3.76 4.45
C THR A 78 9.34 2.71 3.51
N VAL A 79 8.65 3.18 2.48
CA VAL A 79 8.03 2.33 1.46
C VAL A 79 8.49 2.78 0.09
N ARG A 80 8.89 1.83 -0.72
CA ARG A 80 9.20 2.05 -2.12
C ARG A 80 8.25 1.26 -3.00
N ILE A 81 7.59 1.95 -3.93
CA ILE A 81 6.60 1.37 -4.83
C ILE A 81 7.03 1.60 -6.26
N GLU A 82 7.00 0.54 -7.06
CA GLU A 82 7.22 0.59 -8.50
C GLU A 82 6.01 -0.02 -9.21
N ALA A 83 5.57 0.61 -10.29
CA ALA A 83 4.45 0.13 -11.07
C ALA A 83 4.62 0.47 -12.54
N ASP A 84 4.13 -0.39 -13.41
CA ASP A 84 4.15 -0.20 -14.85
C ASP A 84 2.73 -0.27 -15.39
N GLY A 85 2.36 0.70 -16.20
CA GLY A 85 1.05 0.78 -16.78
C GLY A 85 1.08 1.47 -18.14
N LYS A 86 -0.08 1.95 -18.56
CA LYS A 86 -0.25 2.70 -19.79
C LYS A 86 -1.03 3.97 -19.51
N ASP A 87 -0.70 5.04 -20.21
CA ASP A 87 -1.48 6.27 -20.17
C ASP A 87 -2.74 6.15 -21.07
N GLN A 88 -3.52 7.23 -21.14
CA GLN A 88 -4.75 7.25 -21.94
C GLN A 88 -4.49 7.02 -23.42
N SER A 89 -3.29 7.37 -23.92
CA SER A 89 -2.90 7.16 -25.31
C SER A 89 -2.35 5.76 -25.59
N GLY A 90 -2.26 4.91 -24.56
CA GLY A 90 -1.72 3.56 -24.67
C GLY A 90 -0.20 3.47 -24.60
N LYS A 91 0.48 4.57 -24.31
CA LYS A 91 1.93 4.58 -24.13
C LYS A 91 2.31 4.01 -22.76
N PRO A 92 3.40 3.23 -22.66
CA PRO A 92 3.89 2.77 -21.38
C PRO A 92 4.22 3.94 -20.45
N VAL A 93 3.82 3.82 -19.19
CA VAL A 93 4.15 4.78 -18.15
C VAL A 93 4.68 4.04 -16.93
N HIS A 94 5.77 4.53 -16.36
CA HIS A 94 6.33 3.99 -15.13
C HIS A 94 5.97 4.92 -13.96
N VAL A 95 5.49 4.33 -12.87
CA VAL A 95 5.21 5.03 -11.63
C VAL A 95 6.20 4.57 -10.58
N SER A 96 6.84 5.52 -9.92
CA SER A 96 7.76 5.28 -8.82
C SER A 96 7.36 6.16 -7.65
N ALA A 97 7.23 5.59 -6.47
CA ALA A 97 6.89 6.34 -5.27
C ALA A 97 7.78 5.89 -4.11
N GLU A 98 8.21 6.85 -3.33
CA GLU A 98 8.97 6.59 -2.11
C GLU A 98 8.44 7.48 -1.00
N GLY A 99 8.07 6.87 0.12
CA GLY A 99 7.46 7.60 1.20
C GLY A 99 7.69 6.98 2.55
N LYS A 100 7.13 7.63 3.54
CA LYS A 100 7.22 7.22 4.94
C LYS A 100 5.82 6.97 5.51
N ILE A 101 5.69 5.93 6.31
CA ILE A 101 4.47 5.65 7.04
C ILE A 101 4.54 6.37 8.38
N ASP A 102 3.49 7.11 8.71
CA ASP A 102 3.29 7.75 10.01
C ASP A 102 2.00 7.25 10.66
N ASP A 103 1.87 7.50 11.95
CA ASP A 103 0.69 7.12 12.75
C ASP A 103 0.40 5.62 12.73
N LEU A 104 1.43 4.80 12.93
CA LEU A 104 1.34 3.35 12.88
C LEU A 104 0.36 2.75 13.89
N SER A 105 0.14 3.41 15.00
CA SER A 105 -0.82 2.98 16.02
C SER A 105 -2.28 3.33 15.67
N SER A 106 -2.49 4.17 14.66
CA SER A 106 -3.81 4.58 14.20
C SER A 106 -4.33 3.62 13.12
N ALA A 107 -5.65 3.44 13.07
CA ALA A 107 -6.31 2.79 11.94
C ALA A 107 -6.15 3.60 10.65
N HIS A 108 -6.02 4.92 10.77
CA HIS A 108 -5.86 5.85 9.64
C HIS A 108 -4.38 6.26 9.50
N ARG A 109 -3.54 5.31 9.17
CA ARG A 109 -2.12 5.54 8.92
C ARG A 109 -1.94 6.47 7.73
N LYS A 110 -0.86 7.22 7.76
CA LYS A 110 -0.49 8.15 6.67
C LYS A 110 0.72 7.62 5.93
N LEU A 111 0.71 7.77 4.62
CA LEU A 111 1.84 7.46 3.75
C LEU A 111 2.09 8.70 2.88
N SER A 112 3.27 9.27 2.97
CA SER A 112 3.59 10.50 2.24
C SER A 112 5.03 10.50 1.77
N GLY A 113 5.29 11.18 0.67
CA GLY A 113 6.63 11.26 0.11
C GLY A 113 6.64 11.81 -1.30
N GLN A 114 7.49 11.23 -2.15
CA GLN A 114 7.70 11.63 -3.52
C GLN A 114 7.05 10.65 -4.50
N TRP A 115 6.46 11.20 -5.54
CA TRP A 115 5.80 10.45 -6.61
C TRP A 115 6.36 10.89 -7.96
N MET A 116 6.70 9.93 -8.78
CA MET A 116 7.11 10.17 -10.16
C MET A 116 6.24 9.33 -11.09
N GLN A 117 5.66 9.97 -12.07
CA GLN A 117 4.85 9.30 -13.09
C GLN A 117 5.27 9.80 -14.47
N GLY A 118 5.92 8.91 -15.25
CA GLY A 118 6.61 9.33 -16.45
C GLY A 118 7.72 10.32 -16.13
N THR A 119 7.62 11.53 -16.68
CA THR A 119 8.57 12.63 -16.41
C THR A 119 8.09 13.63 -15.36
N THR A 120 6.88 13.44 -14.85
CA THR A 120 6.28 14.33 -13.85
C THR A 120 6.66 13.90 -12.45
N LYS A 121 7.26 14.80 -11.68
CA LYS A 121 7.59 14.60 -10.27
C LYS A 121 6.68 15.44 -9.40
N GLY A 122 6.34 14.89 -8.23
CA GLY A 122 5.59 15.62 -7.22
C GLY A 122 5.64 14.94 -5.88
N ASP A 123 4.89 15.45 -4.94
CA ASP A 123 4.68 14.81 -3.67
C ASP A 123 3.35 14.04 -3.67
N PHE A 124 3.20 13.15 -2.70
CA PHE A 124 1.93 12.47 -2.48
C PHE A 124 1.60 12.36 -1.01
N ARG A 125 0.32 12.26 -0.71
CA ARG A 125 -0.21 12.02 0.62
C ARG A 125 -1.39 11.07 0.54
N LEU A 126 -1.31 9.98 1.27
CA LEU A 126 -2.38 8.98 1.34
C LEU A 126 -2.72 8.71 2.79
N ILE A 127 -3.98 8.40 3.03
CA ILE A 127 -4.48 7.97 4.33
C ILE A 127 -5.17 6.63 4.13
N ARG A 128 -4.88 5.69 5.00
CA ARG A 128 -5.55 4.38 4.99
C ARG A 128 -6.94 4.48 5.62
N ASP A 129 -7.90 3.96 4.90
CA ASP A 129 -9.29 3.87 5.36
C ASP A 129 -9.45 2.83 6.48
#